data_309b4bf1efe0a0e4d0b56eafbc7505d2
#
_entry.id   309b4bf1efe0a0e4d0b56eafbc7505d2
#
_cell.length_a   1.000
_cell.length_b   1.000
_cell.length_c   1.000
_cell.angle_alpha   90.00
_cell.angle_beta   90.00
_cell.angle_gamma   90.00
#
_symmetry.space_group_name_H-M   'P 1'
#
loop_
_entity.id
_entity.type
_entity.pdbx_description
1 polymer ?
#
loop_
_entity_poly.entity_id
_entity_poly.type
_entity_poly.pdbx_seq_one_letter_code
_entity_poly.pdbx_strand_id
1 'polypeptide(L)'
;RQSVLKPIGKNISMLGLNTDKECIQRVELEPASKSEIDDTIKVMGGDDWSRWIQQLDKAGALANNFKTTAFTYIGDKITWDLYWEGSIGAAKKDLDRKVKSIRQQIKNINGDARVSVLKAVVTQSSSAIPVMPLYLSILFKEMKSRGTHEDCIQQLYRLLTTRLFSDGENYDIEG
;
A
#
# COMPACT_ATOMS: atom_id res chain seq x y z
N ARG A 1 -13.46 -5.48 -14.18
CA ARG A 1 -12.19 -5.86 -13.54
C ARG A 1 -12.38 -5.82 -12.04
N GLN A 2 -11.86 -6.79 -11.35
CA GLN A 2 -11.99 -6.93 -9.91
C GLN A 2 -10.62 -7.25 -9.31
N SER A 3 -10.24 -6.55 -8.23
CA SER A 3 -9.05 -6.92 -7.46
C SER A 3 -9.37 -8.08 -6.52
N VAL A 4 -8.40 -8.95 -6.33
CA VAL A 4 -8.48 -10.07 -5.37
C VAL A 4 -7.29 -10.04 -4.43
N LEU A 5 -7.48 -10.55 -3.23
CA LEU A 5 -6.41 -10.80 -2.27
C LEU A 5 -6.20 -12.31 -2.14
N LYS A 6 -5.26 -12.82 -2.89
CA LYS A 6 -4.91 -14.23 -2.94
C LYS A 6 -3.40 -14.43 -3.00
N PRO A 7 -2.86 -15.53 -2.48
CA PRO A 7 -1.46 -15.88 -2.67
C PRO A 7 -1.15 -16.14 -4.14
N ILE A 8 0.11 -16.16 -4.50
CA ILE A 8 0.59 -16.55 -5.84
C ILE A 8 1.34 -17.87 -5.74
N GLY A 9 0.98 -18.82 -6.59
CA GLY A 9 1.72 -20.07 -6.81
C GLY A 9 1.53 -21.16 -5.76
N LYS A 10 0.87 -20.87 -4.63
CA LYS A 10 0.65 -21.88 -3.56
C LYS A 10 -0.66 -21.64 -2.82
N ASN A 11 -1.26 -22.73 -2.29
CA ASN A 11 -2.32 -22.61 -1.30
C ASN A 11 -1.73 -22.15 0.03
N ILE A 12 -2.46 -21.33 0.76
CA ILE A 12 -2.11 -20.95 2.13
C ILE A 12 -3.25 -21.26 3.10
N SER A 13 -2.87 -21.62 4.33
CA SER A 13 -3.81 -21.86 5.43
C SER A 13 -3.32 -21.07 6.64
N MET A 14 -4.12 -20.12 7.12
CA MET A 14 -3.75 -19.19 8.18
C MET A 14 -4.90 -18.99 9.17
N LEU A 15 -4.58 -18.53 10.38
CA LEU A 15 -5.59 -18.11 11.35
C LEU A 15 -6.02 -16.68 11.07
N GLY A 16 -7.32 -16.43 11.10
CA GLY A 16 -7.92 -15.12 10.94
C GLY A 16 -8.94 -14.84 12.03
N LEU A 17 -9.27 -13.58 12.24
CA LEU A 17 -10.34 -13.14 13.10
C LEU A 17 -11.61 -12.91 12.27
N ASN A 18 -12.67 -13.64 12.58
CA ASN A 18 -14.01 -13.32 12.09
C ASN A 18 -14.56 -12.21 12.98
N THR A 19 -14.64 -11.01 12.47
CA THR A 19 -15.09 -9.83 13.23
C THR A 19 -16.57 -9.85 13.56
N ASP A 20 -17.38 -10.53 12.75
CA ASP A 20 -18.83 -10.60 12.97
C ASP A 20 -19.19 -11.63 14.06
N LYS A 21 -18.41 -12.72 14.13
CA LYS A 21 -18.60 -13.80 15.11
C LYS A 21 -17.67 -13.68 16.31
N GLU A 22 -16.77 -12.72 16.31
CA GLU A 22 -15.74 -12.50 17.36
C GLU A 22 -14.95 -13.76 17.70
N CYS A 23 -14.64 -14.58 16.69
CA CYS A 23 -13.93 -15.83 16.88
C CYS A 23 -12.74 -15.99 15.93
N ILE A 24 -11.73 -16.75 16.38
CA ILE A 24 -10.62 -17.15 15.54
C ILE A 24 -11.05 -18.35 14.70
N GLN A 25 -10.79 -18.27 13.40
CA GLN A 25 -11.09 -19.33 12.45
C GLN A 25 -9.89 -19.60 11.53
N ARG A 26 -9.81 -20.81 11.00
CA ARG A 26 -8.85 -21.13 9.96
C ARG A 26 -9.39 -20.64 8.62
N VAL A 27 -8.55 -19.95 7.87
CA VAL A 27 -8.85 -19.45 6.53
C VAL A 27 -7.92 -20.15 5.55
N GLU A 28 -8.51 -20.74 4.51
CA GLU A 28 -7.78 -21.39 3.42
C GLU A 28 -7.99 -20.57 2.14
N LEU A 29 -6.92 -20.31 1.43
CA LEU A 29 -6.92 -19.52 0.21
C LEU A 29 -6.18 -20.26 -0.89
N GLU A 30 -6.84 -20.36 -2.03
CA GLU A 30 -6.26 -20.85 -3.26
C GLU A 30 -5.43 -19.76 -3.95
N PRO A 31 -4.43 -20.14 -4.75
CA PRO A 31 -3.61 -19.17 -5.48
C PRO A 31 -4.44 -18.41 -6.51
N ALA A 32 -4.05 -17.13 -6.72
CA ALA A 32 -4.63 -16.31 -7.77
C ALA A 32 -4.27 -16.87 -9.15
N SER A 33 -5.24 -16.90 -10.04
CA SER A 33 -5.00 -17.12 -11.46
C SER A 33 -4.24 -15.94 -12.08
N LYS A 34 -3.60 -16.16 -13.24
CA LYS A 34 -2.92 -15.07 -13.95
C LYS A 34 -3.85 -13.90 -14.27
N SER A 35 -5.08 -14.17 -14.68
CA SER A 35 -6.07 -13.13 -14.95
C SER A 35 -6.42 -12.31 -13.71
N GLU A 36 -6.58 -12.96 -12.55
CA GLU A 36 -6.85 -12.27 -11.28
C GLU A 36 -5.68 -11.38 -10.85
N ILE A 37 -4.43 -11.84 -11.05
CA ILE A 37 -3.23 -11.04 -10.79
C ILE A 37 -3.19 -9.81 -11.71
N ASP A 38 -3.37 -10.01 -13.03
CA ASP A 38 -3.35 -8.94 -14.02
C ASP A 38 -4.45 -7.91 -13.76
N ASP A 39 -5.64 -8.33 -13.40
CA ASP A 39 -6.75 -7.45 -13.06
C ASP A 39 -6.50 -6.70 -11.75
N THR A 40 -5.90 -7.35 -10.75
CA THR A 40 -5.51 -6.70 -9.50
C THR A 40 -4.46 -5.61 -9.74
N ILE A 41 -3.46 -5.87 -10.58
CA ILE A 41 -2.45 -4.87 -10.97
C ILE A 41 -3.12 -3.68 -11.68
N LYS A 42 -4.05 -3.93 -12.60
CA LYS A 42 -4.77 -2.86 -13.32
C LYS A 42 -5.64 -1.99 -12.41
N VAL A 43 -6.20 -2.57 -11.35
CA VAL A 43 -7.09 -1.86 -10.42
C VAL A 43 -6.31 -1.12 -9.33
N MET A 44 -5.26 -1.74 -8.79
CA MET A 44 -4.56 -1.28 -7.59
C MET A 44 -3.08 -0.92 -7.80
N GLY A 45 -2.57 -1.09 -9.02
CA GLY A 45 -1.21 -0.70 -9.40
C GLY A 45 -1.10 0.77 -9.80
N GLY A 46 -0.01 1.12 -10.45
CA GLY A 46 0.35 2.49 -10.76
C GLY A 46 -0.20 3.07 -12.08
N ASP A 47 -0.96 2.28 -12.87
CA ASP A 47 -1.43 2.73 -14.18
C ASP A 47 -2.37 3.93 -14.09
N ASP A 48 -3.28 3.93 -13.13
CA ASP A 48 -4.24 5.02 -12.96
C ASP A 48 -3.54 6.29 -12.45
N TRP A 49 -2.63 6.15 -11.51
CA TRP A 49 -1.78 7.25 -11.04
C TRP A 49 -0.97 7.88 -12.17
N SER A 50 -0.29 7.06 -12.98
CA SER A 50 0.46 7.52 -14.14
C SER A 50 -0.44 8.26 -15.14
N ARG A 51 -1.64 7.74 -15.40
CA ARG A 51 -2.64 8.35 -16.29
C ARG A 51 -3.14 9.69 -15.78
N TRP A 52 -3.42 9.83 -14.49
CA TRP A 52 -3.77 11.11 -13.87
C TRP A 52 -2.67 12.16 -14.09
N ILE A 53 -1.42 11.82 -13.78
CA ILE A 53 -0.30 12.75 -13.98
C ILE A 53 -0.17 13.16 -15.44
N GLN A 54 -0.29 12.20 -16.37
CA GLN A 54 -0.23 12.51 -17.81
C GLN A 54 -1.34 13.47 -18.27
N GLN A 55 -2.56 13.32 -17.76
CA GLN A 55 -3.67 14.20 -18.15
C GLN A 55 -3.52 15.60 -17.53
N LEU A 56 -3.10 15.68 -16.28
CA LEU A 56 -2.86 16.98 -15.60
C LEU A 56 -1.70 17.74 -16.26
N ASP A 57 -0.62 17.05 -16.64
CA ASP A 57 0.50 17.62 -17.35
C ASP A 57 0.08 18.18 -18.72
N LYS A 58 -0.64 17.37 -19.52
CA LYS A 58 -1.21 17.81 -20.80
C LYS A 58 -2.14 19.02 -20.69
N ALA A 59 -2.86 19.12 -19.60
CA ALA A 59 -3.75 20.24 -19.32
C ALA A 59 -3.04 21.49 -18.80
N GLY A 60 -1.71 21.43 -18.57
CA GLY A 60 -0.95 22.52 -17.95
C GLY A 60 -1.37 22.80 -16.49
N ALA A 61 -1.92 21.81 -15.80
CA ALA A 61 -2.45 21.95 -14.45
C ALA A 61 -1.45 21.61 -13.33
N LEU A 62 -0.23 21.24 -13.69
CA LEU A 62 0.83 20.95 -12.71
C LEU A 62 1.65 22.20 -12.41
N ALA A 63 1.73 22.59 -11.15
CA ALA A 63 2.57 23.70 -10.70
C ALA A 63 4.05 23.32 -10.65
N ASN A 64 4.94 24.30 -10.68
CA ASN A 64 6.36 24.07 -10.38
C ASN A 64 6.51 23.49 -8.96
N ASN A 65 7.48 22.60 -8.81
CA ASN A 65 7.71 21.83 -7.57
C ASN A 65 6.53 20.93 -7.16
N PHE A 66 5.70 20.51 -8.12
CA PHE A 66 4.60 19.60 -7.87
C PHE A 66 5.07 18.31 -7.21
N LYS A 67 4.36 17.89 -6.17
CA LYS A 67 4.65 16.65 -5.46
C LYS A 67 3.44 15.73 -5.50
N THR A 68 3.67 14.46 -5.76
CA THR A 68 2.63 13.44 -5.76
C THR A 68 3.11 12.19 -5.01
N THR A 69 2.21 11.53 -4.31
CA THR A 69 2.54 10.29 -3.61
C THR A 69 1.42 9.27 -3.72
N ALA A 70 1.81 8.01 -3.92
CA ALA A 70 0.93 6.87 -3.78
C ALA A 70 1.20 6.19 -2.43
N PHE A 71 0.15 5.76 -1.75
CA PHE A 71 0.27 5.07 -0.46
C PHE A 71 0.38 3.56 -0.67
N THR A 72 1.29 2.94 0.05
CA THR A 72 1.48 1.50 0.06
C THR A 72 1.60 0.96 1.48
N TYR A 73 1.58 -0.35 1.59
CA TYR A 73 1.84 -1.10 2.80
C TYR A 73 2.62 -2.35 2.43
N ILE A 74 3.67 -2.66 3.18
CA ILE A 74 4.51 -3.85 2.97
C ILE A 74 4.18 -4.92 4.01
N GLY A 75 4.09 -4.51 5.26
CA GLY A 75 3.83 -5.39 6.40
C GLY A 75 5.05 -6.21 6.84
N ASP A 76 4.87 -6.95 7.91
CA ASP A 76 5.86 -7.89 8.41
C ASP A 76 5.82 -9.21 7.64
N LYS A 77 6.94 -9.94 7.66
CA LYS A 77 7.13 -11.24 6.96
C LYS A 77 6.03 -12.27 7.27
N ILE A 78 5.45 -12.23 8.46
CA ILE A 78 4.34 -13.12 8.82
C ILE A 78 3.11 -12.96 7.92
N THR A 79 2.95 -11.79 7.28
CA THR A 79 1.84 -11.50 6.37
C THR A 79 2.21 -11.61 4.90
N TRP A 80 3.48 -11.82 4.57
CA TRP A 80 3.97 -11.72 3.19
C TRP A 80 3.38 -12.75 2.26
N ASP A 81 3.20 -13.98 2.70
CA ASP A 81 2.63 -15.05 1.87
C ASP A 81 1.29 -14.67 1.25
N LEU A 82 0.48 -13.91 1.98
CA LEU A 82 -0.81 -13.42 1.51
C LEU A 82 -0.71 -12.02 0.87
N TYR A 83 0.08 -11.12 1.47
CA TYR A 83 0.08 -9.71 1.10
C TYR A 83 1.19 -9.38 0.11
N TRP A 84 2.46 -9.33 0.53
CA TRP A 84 3.59 -8.89 -0.30
C TRP A 84 3.94 -9.85 -1.43
N GLU A 85 3.83 -11.16 -1.18
CA GLU A 85 4.02 -12.22 -2.18
C GLU A 85 2.73 -12.63 -2.89
N GLY A 86 1.62 -11.96 -2.57
CA GLY A 86 0.31 -12.18 -3.17
C GLY A 86 -0.01 -11.23 -4.33
N SER A 87 -1.25 -11.32 -4.80
CA SER A 87 -1.77 -10.50 -5.91
C SER A 87 -1.73 -9.00 -5.60
N ILE A 88 -1.99 -8.60 -4.36
CA ILE A 88 -1.87 -7.20 -3.92
C ILE A 88 -0.41 -6.73 -3.95
N GLY A 89 0.53 -7.56 -3.51
CA GLY A 89 1.95 -7.26 -3.57
C GLY A 89 2.44 -7.03 -5.01
N ALA A 90 1.94 -7.82 -5.96
CA ALA A 90 2.22 -7.59 -7.38
C ALA A 90 1.77 -6.20 -7.85
N ALA A 91 0.59 -5.74 -7.41
CA ALA A 91 0.11 -4.38 -7.69
C ALA A 91 0.95 -3.31 -6.97
N LYS A 92 1.42 -3.55 -5.75
CA LYS A 92 2.31 -2.63 -5.03
C LYS A 92 3.68 -2.50 -5.68
N LYS A 93 4.25 -3.60 -6.14
CA LYS A 93 5.49 -3.60 -6.95
C LYS A 93 5.31 -2.84 -8.28
N ASP A 94 4.11 -2.78 -8.83
CA ASP A 94 3.81 -1.94 -10.00
C ASP A 94 3.83 -0.45 -9.68
N LEU A 95 3.37 -0.02 -8.50
CA LEU A 95 3.54 1.37 -8.03
C LEU A 95 5.02 1.78 -8.01
N ASP A 96 5.89 0.92 -7.45
CA ASP A 96 7.34 1.16 -7.37
C ASP A 96 8.00 1.25 -8.76
N ARG A 97 7.48 0.51 -9.72
CA ARG A 97 7.92 0.60 -11.11
C ARG A 97 7.45 1.91 -11.76
N LYS A 98 6.19 2.29 -11.56
CA LYS A 98 5.57 3.47 -12.19
C LYS A 98 6.08 4.78 -11.64
N VAL A 99 6.44 4.87 -10.38
CA VAL A 99 6.96 6.09 -9.78
C VAL A 99 8.19 6.63 -10.52
N LYS A 100 9.04 5.74 -11.05
CA LYS A 100 10.23 6.12 -11.82
C LYS A 100 9.86 6.85 -13.11
N SER A 101 8.87 6.37 -13.84
CA SER A 101 8.39 7.02 -15.06
C SER A 101 7.66 8.33 -14.79
N ILE A 102 6.89 8.40 -13.69
CA ILE A 102 6.22 9.63 -13.28
C ILE A 102 7.25 10.70 -12.91
N ARG A 103 8.29 10.39 -12.13
CA ARG A 103 9.38 11.33 -11.83
C ARG A 103 10.04 11.89 -13.09
N GLN A 104 10.30 11.02 -14.06
CA GLN A 104 10.89 11.45 -15.32
C GLN A 104 10.00 12.42 -16.09
N GLN A 105 8.68 12.20 -16.07
CA GLN A 105 7.71 13.04 -16.76
C GLN A 105 7.62 14.45 -16.16
N ILE A 106 7.64 14.58 -14.82
CA ILE A 106 7.47 15.86 -14.12
C ILE A 106 8.81 16.55 -13.79
N LYS A 107 9.92 16.04 -14.32
CA LYS A 107 11.26 16.57 -14.04
C LYS A 107 11.43 18.01 -14.52
N ASN A 108 10.81 18.37 -15.65
CA ASN A 108 10.90 19.70 -16.26
C ASN A 108 10.27 20.80 -15.40
N ILE A 109 9.35 20.47 -14.50
CA ILE A 109 8.74 21.39 -13.53
C ILE A 109 9.35 21.25 -12.13
N ASN A 110 10.50 20.60 -12.00
CA ASN A 110 11.13 20.29 -10.72
C ASN A 110 10.18 19.52 -9.78
N GLY A 111 9.34 18.65 -10.36
CA GLY A 111 8.36 17.84 -9.64
C GLY A 111 8.96 16.55 -9.07
N ASP A 112 8.31 15.97 -8.06
CA ASP A 112 8.71 14.71 -7.48
C ASP A 112 7.50 13.79 -7.25
N ALA A 113 7.74 12.49 -7.38
CA ALA A 113 6.76 11.43 -7.15
C ALA A 113 7.34 10.36 -6.22
N ARG A 114 6.55 9.88 -5.27
CA ARG A 114 7.00 8.90 -4.28
C ARG A 114 5.96 7.84 -4.00
N VAL A 115 6.43 6.68 -3.58
CA VAL A 115 5.59 5.67 -2.96
C VAL A 115 5.86 5.72 -1.46
N SER A 116 4.85 6.08 -0.68
CA SER A 116 4.96 6.23 0.78
C SER A 116 4.45 4.97 1.46
N VAL A 117 5.35 4.28 2.16
CA VAL A 117 4.98 3.12 2.98
C VAL A 117 4.38 3.62 4.28
N LEU A 118 3.10 3.33 4.49
CA LEU A 118 2.37 3.71 5.68
C LEU A 118 2.10 2.49 6.57
N LYS A 119 1.84 2.72 7.84
CA LYS A 119 1.34 1.65 8.70
C LYS A 119 -0.06 1.23 8.24
N ALA A 120 -0.43 -0.02 8.53
CA ALA A 120 -1.76 -0.52 8.22
C ALA A 120 -2.83 0.18 9.05
N VAL A 121 -4.03 0.29 8.45
CA VAL A 121 -5.23 0.79 9.08
C VAL A 121 -6.29 -0.32 9.06
N VAL A 122 -6.94 -0.55 10.19
CA VAL A 122 -8.09 -1.45 10.25
C VAL A 122 -9.33 -0.66 9.86
N THR A 123 -9.87 -0.98 8.70
CA THR A 123 -11.11 -0.42 8.16
C THR A 123 -12.10 -1.55 7.88
N GLN A 124 -13.35 -1.22 7.57
CA GLN A 124 -14.32 -2.21 7.13
C GLN A 124 -13.80 -3.01 5.91
N SER A 125 -13.14 -2.35 4.96
CA SER A 125 -12.55 -3.04 3.80
C SER A 125 -11.39 -3.96 4.18
N SER A 126 -10.54 -3.57 5.12
CA SER A 126 -9.40 -4.40 5.56
C SER A 126 -9.81 -5.54 6.51
N SER A 127 -10.99 -5.48 7.13
CA SER A 127 -11.51 -6.57 7.95
C SER A 127 -11.79 -7.84 7.14
N ALA A 128 -12.06 -7.68 5.85
CA ALA A 128 -12.21 -8.80 4.92
C ALA A 128 -10.88 -9.47 4.50
N ILE A 129 -9.73 -8.87 4.84
CA ILE A 129 -8.42 -9.45 4.53
C ILE A 129 -8.11 -10.54 5.56
N PRO A 130 -7.98 -11.80 5.16
CA PRO A 130 -7.65 -12.88 6.09
C PRO A 130 -6.38 -12.56 6.89
N VAL A 131 -6.31 -13.00 8.16
CA VAL A 131 -5.15 -12.79 9.05
C VAL A 131 -4.95 -11.35 9.53
N MET A 132 -5.10 -10.34 8.65
CA MET A 132 -4.76 -8.96 8.97
C MET A 132 -5.49 -8.41 10.19
N PRO A 133 -6.81 -8.61 10.38
CA PRO A 133 -7.51 -8.12 11.58
C PRO A 133 -6.95 -8.70 12.88
N LEU A 134 -6.62 -10.00 12.89
CA LEU A 134 -6.03 -10.65 14.06
C LEU A 134 -4.64 -10.08 14.36
N TYR A 135 -3.78 -10.06 13.36
CA TYR A 135 -2.42 -9.54 13.48
C TYR A 135 -2.40 -8.08 13.96
N LEU A 136 -3.19 -7.21 13.31
CA LEU A 136 -3.22 -5.80 13.64
C LEU A 136 -3.86 -5.51 15.01
N SER A 137 -4.85 -6.30 15.45
CA SER A 137 -5.43 -6.16 16.78
C SER A 137 -4.39 -6.40 17.87
N ILE A 138 -3.59 -7.45 17.71
CA ILE A 138 -2.50 -7.79 18.65
C ILE A 138 -1.40 -6.72 18.60
N LEU A 139 -0.96 -6.35 17.40
CA LEU A 139 0.09 -5.34 17.19
C LEU A 139 -0.31 -3.99 17.79
N PHE A 140 -1.52 -3.51 17.52
CA PHE A 140 -1.96 -2.20 18.01
C PHE A 140 -2.16 -2.20 19.53
N LYS A 141 -2.60 -3.31 20.11
CA LYS A 141 -2.65 -3.46 21.57
C LYS A 141 -1.26 -3.28 22.18
N GLU A 142 -0.26 -3.94 21.62
CA GLU A 142 1.13 -3.84 22.08
C GLU A 142 1.70 -2.43 21.86
N MET A 143 1.48 -1.83 20.70
CA MET A 143 1.93 -0.48 20.41
C MET A 143 1.31 0.57 21.36
N LYS A 144 0.02 0.43 21.68
CA LYS A 144 -0.67 1.31 22.63
C LYS A 144 -0.11 1.16 24.04
N SER A 145 0.18 -0.07 24.49
CA SER A 145 0.75 -0.32 25.81
C SER A 145 2.15 0.28 25.96
N ARG A 146 2.90 0.37 24.86
CA ARG A 146 4.26 0.97 24.82
C ARG A 146 4.27 2.46 24.49
N GLY A 147 3.12 3.08 24.24
CA GLY A 147 3.05 4.49 23.81
C GLY A 147 3.66 4.78 22.43
N THR A 148 3.80 3.76 21.57
CA THR A 148 4.35 3.88 20.21
C THR A 148 3.29 3.90 19.13
N HIS A 149 2.02 3.81 19.51
CA HIS A 149 0.92 3.86 18.56
C HIS A 149 0.74 5.28 18.01
N GLU A 150 0.68 5.38 16.70
CA GLU A 150 0.41 6.61 15.97
C GLU A 150 -0.91 6.44 15.20
N ASP A 151 -1.82 7.40 15.27
CA ASP A 151 -3.05 7.38 14.49
C ASP A 151 -2.81 7.83 13.03
N CYS A 152 -3.86 7.76 12.20
CA CYS A 152 -3.73 8.09 10.78
C CYS A 152 -3.38 9.57 10.57
N ILE A 153 -3.94 10.48 11.36
CA ILE A 153 -3.70 11.92 11.22
C ILE A 153 -2.27 12.26 11.66
N GLN A 154 -1.83 11.71 12.78
CA GLN A 154 -0.46 11.87 13.25
C GLN A 154 0.56 11.36 12.22
N GLN A 155 0.31 10.20 11.63
CA GLN A 155 1.19 9.63 10.61
C GLN A 155 1.23 10.48 9.34
N LEU A 156 0.08 10.93 8.82
CA LEU A 156 0.03 11.78 7.63
C LEU A 156 0.67 13.13 7.89
N TYR A 157 0.44 13.74 9.04
CA TYR A 157 1.08 14.99 9.44
C TYR A 157 2.60 14.84 9.46
N ARG A 158 3.13 13.79 10.10
CA ARG A 158 4.55 13.49 10.12
C ARG A 158 5.11 13.24 8.71
N LEU A 159 4.41 12.45 7.89
CA LEU A 159 4.81 12.20 6.50
C LEU A 159 4.95 13.53 5.72
N LEU A 160 3.95 14.39 5.81
CA LEU A 160 3.95 15.67 5.08
C LEU A 160 5.07 16.58 5.57
N THR A 161 5.20 16.78 6.89
CA THR A 161 6.11 17.77 7.47
C THR A 161 7.58 17.33 7.47
N THR A 162 7.86 16.02 7.65
CA THR A 162 9.22 15.54 7.82
C THR A 162 9.80 14.83 6.60
N ARG A 163 8.94 14.46 5.62
CA ARG A 163 9.38 13.66 4.47
C ARG A 163 9.04 14.30 3.11
N LEU A 164 7.80 14.72 2.90
CA LEU A 164 7.39 15.23 1.58
C LEU A 164 7.72 16.72 1.38
N PHE A 165 7.66 17.51 2.43
CA PHE A 165 7.88 18.97 2.40
C PHE A 165 8.99 19.45 3.34
N SER A 166 9.85 18.55 3.82
CA SER A 166 11.05 18.96 4.57
C SER A 166 12.11 19.49 3.62
N ASP A 167 12.90 20.45 4.08
CA ASP A 167 14.01 21.06 3.33
C ASP A 167 15.25 20.14 3.25
N GLY A 168 15.20 18.95 3.81
CA GLY A 168 16.29 17.97 3.82
C GLY A 168 16.03 16.76 2.92
N GLU A 169 17.06 16.29 2.23
CA GLU A 169 17.07 15.07 1.41
C GLU A 169 17.09 13.78 2.28
N ASN A 170 16.45 13.76 3.42
CA ASN A 170 16.40 12.57 4.27
C ASN A 170 15.33 11.59 3.76
N TYR A 171 15.69 10.87 2.71
CA TYR A 171 14.92 9.72 2.23
C TYR A 171 15.67 8.45 2.61
N ASP A 172 15.05 7.59 3.39
CA ASP A 172 15.45 6.20 3.40
C ASP A 172 15.05 5.62 2.04
N ILE A 173 16.02 5.49 1.16
CA ILE A 173 15.86 4.91 -0.20
C ILE A 173 15.97 3.37 -0.10
N GLU A 174 15.74 2.79 1.04
CA GLU A 174 15.61 1.36 1.20
C GLU A 174 14.15 0.97 0.96
N GLY A 175 13.87 0.57 -0.27
CA GLY A 175 12.64 -0.10 -0.69
C GLY A 175 12.90 -1.52 -1.06
#